data_44810fa7c5f4f1d9564b1c484dba7f5c
#
_entry.id   44810fa7c5f4f1d9564b1c484dba7f5c
#
_cell.length_a   1.000
_cell.length_b   1.000
_cell.length_c   1.000
_cell.angle_alpha   90.00
_cell.angle_beta   90.00
_cell.angle_gamma   90.00
#
_symmetry.space_group_name_H-M   'P 1'
#
loop_
_entity.id
_entity.type
_entity.pdbx_description
1 polymer ?
#
loop_
_entity_poly.entity_id
_entity_poly.type
_entity_poly.pdbx_seq_one_letter_code
_entity_poly.pdbx_strand_id
1 'polypeptide(L)'
;MKKIVGLFFAFIISNTVSIDLNSNLKFEEGKIVDKNLNDSEVVLPLQNFLIELNENQEFSLSVEVASKKEIKNKELIYTESFIDDLNTYSKYQVESSNNDKVTYFVSEPMYMRGVRAVQISVLPYFYDISNRNIVLYENMSIDIEFESLDDVVNEFYEIPLSSDFESIISGLIPNFQTRTRNEDIKPCILYICGGNSLSHSSMQDLINWRKEMGYEVHAAQISETGSSTASIKDYIEEAYENWSNPPEYIVLVGDTGGSYAIPYFSTTWGSSDFDYTLVEGDDLLPEMIIGRISAEGSSDLSNIINKTLAYEKATYMDFTGTNWYERAALNADPSSSGNSTIITNEYIEEILEQNGFEDIQTNYGNGNYSSWMQSQLSEGLLYFNYRGYIGTSGFGSGNINNADNGYMNPFATFITC
;
A
#
# COMPACT_ATOMS: atom_id res chain seq x y z
N MET A 1 0.40 -24.73 -10.72
CA MET A 1 0.07 -23.32 -10.93
C MET A 1 -1.26 -23.07 -10.23
N LYS A 2 -1.24 -22.54 -9.02
CA LYS A 2 -2.44 -22.28 -8.24
C LYS A 2 -2.37 -20.86 -7.73
N LYS A 3 -3.36 -20.09 -8.11
CA LYS A 3 -3.59 -18.70 -7.80
C LYS A 3 -3.41 -18.44 -6.31
N ILE A 4 -2.45 -17.61 -5.98
CA ILE A 4 -2.25 -17.01 -4.67
C ILE A 4 -2.77 -15.59 -4.79
N VAL A 5 -4.05 -15.44 -4.82
CA VAL A 5 -4.72 -14.18 -4.52
C VAL A 5 -6.01 -14.59 -3.84
N GLY A 6 -6.21 -14.18 -2.60
CA GLY A 6 -7.56 -14.03 -2.10
C GLY A 6 -8.23 -13.00 -2.99
N LEU A 7 -8.84 -13.43 -4.09
CA LEU A 7 -9.65 -12.56 -4.91
C LEU A 7 -10.87 -12.22 -4.06
N PHE A 8 -10.89 -10.99 -3.55
CA PHE A 8 -12.09 -10.42 -2.98
C PHE A 8 -13.01 -10.06 -4.14
N PHE A 9 -14.07 -10.83 -4.34
CA PHE A 9 -15.19 -10.39 -5.14
C PHE A 9 -16.22 -9.78 -4.20
N ALA A 10 -16.31 -8.44 -4.18
CA ALA A 10 -17.39 -7.75 -3.50
C ALA A 10 -18.54 -7.49 -4.49
N PHE A 11 -19.73 -7.93 -4.16
CA PHE A 11 -20.95 -7.60 -4.88
C PHE A 11 -21.81 -6.71 -4.01
N ILE A 12 -22.14 -5.52 -4.50
CA ILE A 12 -23.05 -4.59 -3.81
C ILE A 12 -24.46 -4.82 -4.37
N ILE A 13 -25.33 -5.35 -3.55
CA ILE A 13 -26.77 -5.40 -3.81
C ILE A 13 -27.42 -4.64 -2.66
N SER A 14 -27.85 -3.42 -2.90
CA SER A 14 -28.54 -2.51 -1.96
C SER A 14 -28.34 -2.85 -0.46
N ASN A 15 -27.57 -2.13 0.29
CA ASN A 15 -27.28 -2.29 1.72
C ASN A 15 -26.58 -3.57 2.16
N THR A 16 -26.05 -4.38 1.25
CA THR A 16 -25.31 -5.60 1.60
C THR A 16 -23.98 -5.65 0.84
N VAL A 17 -22.90 -5.97 1.53
CA VAL A 17 -21.58 -6.29 0.96
C VAL A 17 -21.31 -7.76 1.17
N SER A 18 -21.02 -8.49 0.10
CA SER A 18 -20.64 -9.90 0.16
C SER A 18 -19.15 -10.06 -0.15
N ILE A 19 -18.43 -10.78 0.70
CA ILE A 19 -16.99 -11.02 0.59
C ILE A 19 -16.71 -12.52 0.62
N ASP A 20 -16.10 -13.03 -0.44
CA ASP A 20 -15.66 -14.42 -0.50
C ASP A 20 -14.21 -14.56 -0.03
N LEU A 21 -14.00 -15.38 1.00
CA LEU A 21 -12.70 -15.67 1.56
C LEU A 21 -12.26 -17.10 1.23
N ASN A 22 -11.10 -17.22 0.58
CA ASN A 22 -10.45 -18.50 0.33
C ASN A 22 -9.16 -18.59 1.13
N SER A 23 -9.10 -19.49 2.11
CA SER A 23 -7.91 -19.65 2.95
C SER A 23 -7.16 -20.95 2.63
N ASN A 24 -5.84 -20.85 2.49
CA ASN A 24 -4.94 -21.99 2.30
C ASN A 24 -4.23 -22.39 3.60
N LEU A 25 -5.01 -22.69 4.64
CA LEU A 25 -4.47 -22.95 5.96
C LEU A 25 -4.01 -24.40 6.16
N LYS A 26 -2.94 -24.58 6.92
CA LYS A 26 -2.49 -25.86 7.48
C LYS A 26 -2.15 -25.70 8.96
N PHE A 27 -2.18 -26.82 9.68
CA PHE A 27 -1.74 -26.87 11.06
C PHE A 27 -0.42 -27.66 11.12
N GLU A 28 0.64 -27.01 11.61
CA GLU A 28 1.97 -27.60 11.77
C GLU A 28 2.57 -27.15 13.11
N GLU A 29 3.18 -28.07 13.84
CA GLU A 29 3.91 -27.82 15.11
C GLU A 29 3.17 -26.98 16.16
N GLY A 30 1.85 -27.14 16.25
CA GLY A 30 1.03 -26.38 17.20
C GLY A 30 0.52 -25.03 16.69
N LYS A 31 0.77 -24.69 15.43
CA LYS A 31 0.47 -23.40 14.83
C LYS A 31 -0.41 -23.56 13.59
N ILE A 32 -1.22 -22.53 13.31
CA ILE A 32 -1.94 -22.42 12.05
C ILE A 32 -1.09 -21.53 11.13
N VAL A 33 -0.75 -22.04 9.97
CA VAL A 33 0.08 -21.32 8.98
C VAL A 33 -0.58 -21.38 7.60
N ASP A 34 -0.32 -20.40 6.76
CA ASP A 34 -0.70 -20.46 5.36
C ASP A 34 0.15 -21.51 4.64
N LYS A 35 -0.47 -22.37 3.82
CA LYS A 35 0.24 -23.42 3.07
C LYS A 35 1.25 -22.88 2.06
N ASN A 36 1.11 -21.62 1.69
CA ASN A 36 1.98 -20.95 0.73
C ASN A 36 3.19 -20.26 1.39
N LEU A 37 3.16 -20.09 2.71
CA LEU A 37 4.28 -19.53 3.46
C LEU A 37 5.15 -20.68 3.99
N ASN A 38 6.37 -20.77 3.53
CA ASN A 38 7.39 -21.63 4.10
C ASN A 38 8.07 -20.87 5.23
N ASP A 39 7.90 -21.37 6.44
CA ASP A 39 8.65 -21.12 7.66
C ASP A 39 8.30 -19.96 8.60
N SER A 40 8.19 -20.41 9.83
CA SER A 40 8.68 -19.92 11.13
C SER A 40 8.10 -18.65 11.74
N GLU A 41 7.46 -17.76 11.08
CA GLU A 41 6.70 -16.70 11.75
C GLU A 41 5.22 -17.05 11.79
N VAL A 42 4.70 -17.18 13.00
CA VAL A 42 3.29 -17.44 13.26
C VAL A 42 2.53 -16.15 13.03
N VAL A 43 2.21 -15.86 11.82
CA VAL A 43 1.14 -14.94 11.53
C VAL A 43 -0.14 -15.75 11.58
N LEU A 44 -0.95 -15.56 12.62
CA LEU A 44 -2.31 -16.06 12.61
C LEU A 44 -3.01 -15.38 11.44
N PRO A 45 -3.50 -16.11 10.45
CA PRO A 45 -4.04 -15.53 9.23
C PRO A 45 -5.37 -14.85 9.54
N LEU A 46 -5.33 -13.58 9.92
CA LEU A 46 -6.49 -12.71 9.90
C LEU A 46 -6.81 -12.35 8.47
N GLN A 47 -8.08 -12.40 8.12
CA GLN A 47 -8.57 -11.82 6.89
C GLN A 47 -9.13 -10.44 7.21
N ASN A 48 -8.46 -9.39 6.75
CA ASN A 48 -8.79 -8.01 7.06
C ASN A 48 -9.42 -7.34 5.84
N PHE A 49 -10.47 -6.56 6.08
CA PHE A 49 -11.07 -5.69 5.08
C PHE A 49 -11.64 -4.45 5.75
N LEU A 50 -11.64 -3.34 5.02
CA LEU A 50 -12.24 -2.10 5.45
C LEU A 50 -13.66 -2.00 4.90
N ILE A 51 -14.58 -1.47 5.69
CA ILE A 51 -15.92 -1.11 5.24
C ILE A 51 -16.22 0.34 5.62
N GLU A 52 -16.86 1.09 4.72
CA GLU A 52 -17.43 2.37 5.05
C GLU A 52 -18.62 2.17 6.00
N LEU A 53 -18.64 2.90 7.10
CA LEU A 53 -19.68 2.83 8.10
C LEU A 53 -19.99 4.22 8.65
N ASN A 54 -21.13 4.78 8.31
CA ASN A 54 -21.56 6.08 8.75
C ASN A 54 -21.90 6.10 10.26
N GLU A 55 -21.83 7.26 10.90
CA GLU A 55 -22.05 7.38 12.37
C GLU A 55 -23.40 6.85 12.85
N ASN A 56 -24.45 7.00 12.04
CA ASN A 56 -25.81 6.54 12.35
C ASN A 56 -26.17 5.22 11.66
N GLN A 57 -25.17 4.43 11.34
CA GLN A 57 -25.33 3.16 10.67
C GLN A 57 -24.80 2.05 11.55
N GLU A 58 -25.59 1.01 11.73
CA GLU A 58 -25.16 -0.25 12.32
C GLU A 58 -25.00 -1.29 11.22
N PHE A 59 -24.28 -2.36 11.49
CA PHE A 59 -24.19 -3.49 10.60
C PHE A 59 -24.38 -4.80 11.33
N SER A 60 -24.91 -5.78 10.62
CA SER A 60 -24.92 -7.17 11.04
C SER A 60 -24.07 -8.00 10.07
N LEU A 61 -23.43 -9.02 10.60
CA LEU A 61 -22.57 -9.90 9.85
C LEU A 61 -23.11 -11.33 9.87
N SER A 62 -23.33 -11.90 8.70
CA SER A 62 -23.66 -13.32 8.54
C SER A 62 -22.55 -14.04 7.79
N VAL A 63 -22.36 -15.33 8.09
CA VAL A 63 -21.28 -16.13 7.52
C VAL A 63 -21.81 -17.47 7.02
N GLU A 64 -21.40 -17.86 5.84
CA GLU A 64 -21.56 -19.22 5.32
C GLU A 64 -20.19 -19.88 5.16
N VAL A 65 -20.01 -21.07 5.74
CA VAL A 65 -18.79 -21.87 5.59
C VAL A 65 -19.04 -22.97 4.59
N ALA A 66 -18.49 -22.84 3.39
CA ALA A 66 -18.68 -23.77 2.30
C ALA A 66 -17.78 -25.02 2.42
N SER A 67 -16.56 -24.85 2.94
CA SER A 67 -15.66 -25.99 3.19
C SER A 67 -14.78 -25.75 4.41
N LYS A 68 -14.51 -26.83 5.14
CA LYS A 68 -13.71 -26.82 6.37
C LYS A 68 -12.90 -28.09 6.55
N LYS A 69 -11.82 -28.01 7.33
CA LYS A 69 -10.98 -29.13 7.75
C LYS A 69 -10.89 -29.20 9.26
N GLU A 70 -11.24 -30.33 9.83
CA GLU A 70 -11.12 -30.58 11.27
C GLU A 70 -9.79 -31.28 11.63
N ILE A 71 -9.14 -30.80 12.70
CA ILE A 71 -7.90 -31.34 13.24
C ILE A 71 -8.13 -31.61 14.74
N LYS A 72 -8.20 -32.87 15.11
CA LYS A 72 -8.55 -33.31 16.47
C LYS A 72 -7.35 -33.58 17.34
N ASN A 73 -7.52 -33.40 18.65
CA ASN A 73 -6.51 -33.67 19.69
C ASN A 73 -5.20 -32.90 19.51
N LYS A 74 -5.30 -31.64 19.05
CA LYS A 74 -4.16 -30.74 18.88
C LYS A 74 -4.33 -29.52 19.77
N GLU A 75 -3.22 -29.00 20.26
CA GLU A 75 -3.14 -27.75 21.00
C GLU A 75 -2.65 -26.65 20.08
N LEU A 76 -3.33 -25.50 20.12
CA LEU A 76 -2.93 -24.33 19.36
C LEU A 76 -2.07 -23.43 20.24
N ILE A 77 -0.90 -23.09 19.77
CA ILE A 77 0.03 -22.19 20.44
C ILE A 77 -0.19 -20.78 19.88
N TYR A 78 -0.59 -19.86 20.74
CA TYR A 78 -0.69 -18.44 20.42
C TYR A 78 0.61 -17.73 20.78
N THR A 79 1.01 -16.72 20.00
CA THR A 79 2.02 -15.76 20.44
C THR A 79 1.34 -14.65 21.24
N GLU A 80 1.96 -14.20 22.33
CA GLU A 80 1.40 -13.12 23.18
C GLU A 80 1.17 -11.82 22.40
N SER A 81 2.06 -11.48 21.48
CA SER A 81 1.95 -10.28 20.63
C SER A 81 0.66 -10.22 19.82
N PHE A 82 0.19 -11.35 19.29
CA PHE A 82 -1.05 -11.39 18.52
C PHE A 82 -2.29 -11.05 19.36
N ILE A 83 -2.31 -11.47 20.63
CA ILE A 83 -3.43 -11.18 21.54
C ILE A 83 -3.41 -9.71 21.93
N ASP A 84 -2.23 -9.12 22.12
CA ASP A 84 -2.08 -7.73 22.50
C ASP A 84 -2.53 -6.80 21.36
N ASP A 85 -2.20 -7.10 20.11
CA ASP A 85 -2.63 -6.33 18.95
C ASP A 85 -4.16 -6.32 18.77
N LEU A 86 -4.85 -7.40 19.16
CA LEU A 86 -6.31 -7.50 19.08
C LEU A 86 -7.06 -6.94 20.30
N ASN A 87 -6.38 -6.59 21.38
CA ASN A 87 -7.02 -6.08 22.59
C ASN A 87 -7.68 -4.71 22.41
N THR A 88 -7.30 -3.97 21.37
CA THR A 88 -7.92 -2.68 20.99
C THR A 88 -9.19 -2.84 20.16
N TYR A 89 -9.49 -4.05 19.68
CA TYR A 89 -10.65 -4.34 18.85
C TYR A 89 -11.81 -4.93 19.64
N SER A 90 -13.03 -4.60 19.25
CA SER A 90 -14.22 -5.25 19.78
C SER A 90 -14.37 -6.65 19.18
N LYS A 91 -14.44 -7.67 20.04
CA LYS A 91 -14.52 -9.07 19.64
C LYS A 91 -15.96 -9.56 19.56
N TYR A 92 -16.30 -10.19 18.45
CA TYR A 92 -17.63 -10.77 18.21
C TYR A 92 -17.52 -12.23 17.77
N GLN A 93 -18.65 -12.94 17.86
CA GLN A 93 -18.78 -14.30 17.36
C GLN A 93 -20.14 -14.47 16.67
N VAL A 94 -20.13 -15.06 15.50
CA VAL A 94 -21.33 -15.39 14.71
C VAL A 94 -21.37 -16.89 14.45
N GLU A 95 -22.56 -17.47 14.39
CA GLU A 95 -22.77 -18.86 13.97
C GLU A 95 -23.24 -18.88 12.52
N SER A 96 -22.56 -19.68 11.69
CA SER A 96 -22.98 -19.94 10.30
C SER A 96 -24.26 -20.75 10.25
N SER A 97 -24.87 -20.84 9.07
CA SER A 97 -26.05 -21.68 8.81
C SER A 97 -25.84 -23.17 9.20
N ASN A 98 -24.57 -23.62 9.20
CA ASN A 98 -24.16 -24.98 9.56
C ASN A 98 -23.67 -25.11 11.01
N ASN A 99 -23.96 -24.14 11.89
CA ASN A 99 -23.51 -24.02 13.28
C ASN A 99 -21.97 -23.94 13.45
N ASP A 100 -21.25 -23.48 12.45
CA ASP A 100 -19.84 -23.17 12.58
C ASP A 100 -19.64 -21.82 13.28
N LYS A 101 -18.74 -21.75 14.25
CA LYS A 101 -18.46 -20.54 15.01
C LYS A 101 -17.34 -19.75 14.35
N VAL A 102 -17.64 -18.58 13.85
CA VAL A 102 -16.65 -17.66 13.28
C VAL A 102 -16.45 -16.49 14.22
N THR A 103 -15.21 -16.21 14.55
CA THR A 103 -14.81 -15.06 15.37
C THR A 103 -14.32 -13.96 14.49
N TYR A 104 -14.79 -12.74 14.74
CA TYR A 104 -14.32 -11.55 14.07
C TYR A 104 -14.11 -10.40 15.06
N PHE A 105 -13.34 -9.43 14.66
CA PHE A 105 -12.99 -8.23 15.42
C PHE A 105 -13.33 -7.01 14.61
N VAL A 106 -13.74 -5.95 15.29
CA VAL A 106 -14.06 -4.66 14.67
C VAL A 106 -13.20 -3.60 15.34
N SER A 107 -12.49 -2.80 14.54
CA SER A 107 -11.68 -1.68 15.03
C SER A 107 -12.56 -0.53 15.55
N GLU A 108 -11.95 0.40 16.26
CA GLU A 108 -12.49 1.75 16.38
C GLU A 108 -12.61 2.38 14.97
N PRO A 109 -13.48 3.37 14.81
CA PRO A 109 -13.61 4.09 13.54
C PRO A 109 -12.28 4.73 13.13
N MET A 110 -11.98 4.64 11.84
CA MET A 110 -10.84 5.27 11.17
C MET A 110 -11.36 6.19 10.07
N TYR A 111 -10.56 7.16 9.68
CA TYR A 111 -10.96 8.17 8.71
C TYR A 111 -9.97 8.21 7.55
N MET A 112 -10.46 8.40 6.34
CA MET A 112 -9.67 8.62 5.14
C MET A 112 -10.39 9.65 4.28
N ARG A 113 -9.92 10.88 4.29
CA ARG A 113 -10.53 12.01 3.56
C ARG A 113 -12.04 12.13 3.77
N GLY A 114 -12.45 12.14 5.04
CA GLY A 114 -13.85 12.21 5.43
C GLY A 114 -14.66 10.93 5.19
N VAL A 115 -14.06 9.87 4.70
CA VAL A 115 -14.66 8.53 4.64
C VAL A 115 -14.42 7.85 5.97
N ARG A 116 -15.47 7.66 6.75
CA ARG A 116 -15.40 6.92 8.01
C ARG A 116 -15.50 5.44 7.73
N ALA A 117 -14.49 4.68 8.16
CA ALA A 117 -14.42 3.25 7.95
C ALA A 117 -14.12 2.50 9.26
N VAL A 118 -14.43 1.22 9.28
CA VAL A 118 -13.99 0.28 10.31
C VAL A 118 -13.28 -0.89 9.65
N GLN A 119 -12.26 -1.42 10.32
CA GLN A 119 -11.64 -2.66 9.89
C GLN A 119 -12.37 -3.83 10.52
N ILE A 120 -12.78 -4.79 9.70
CA ILE A 120 -13.27 -6.09 10.12
C ILE A 120 -12.15 -7.10 9.90
N SER A 121 -11.80 -7.80 10.98
CA SER A 121 -10.75 -8.83 10.98
C SER A 121 -11.37 -10.17 11.33
N VAL A 122 -11.39 -11.12 10.40
CA VAL A 122 -12.04 -12.42 10.56
C VAL A 122 -11.00 -13.51 10.78
N LEU A 123 -11.23 -14.37 11.79
CA LEU A 123 -10.45 -15.59 11.98
C LEU A 123 -10.97 -16.69 11.06
N PRO A 124 -10.21 -17.15 10.07
CA PRO A 124 -10.62 -18.26 9.21
C PRO A 124 -10.40 -19.62 9.87
N TYR A 125 -10.56 -19.67 11.19
CA TYR A 125 -10.50 -20.91 11.97
C TYR A 125 -11.25 -20.74 13.30
N PHE A 126 -11.60 -21.89 13.90
CA PHE A 126 -12.13 -21.98 15.26
C PHE A 126 -11.31 -22.98 16.07
N TYR A 127 -11.01 -22.64 17.32
CA TYR A 127 -10.32 -23.53 18.24
C TYR A 127 -11.19 -23.81 19.47
N ASP A 128 -11.66 -25.06 19.58
CA ASP A 128 -12.31 -25.57 20.79
C ASP A 128 -11.26 -26.06 21.78
N ILE A 129 -10.95 -25.21 22.76
CA ILE A 129 -9.95 -25.47 23.80
C ILE A 129 -10.33 -26.71 24.62
N SER A 130 -11.63 -26.89 24.90
CA SER A 130 -12.11 -27.97 25.78
C SER A 130 -11.90 -29.35 25.16
N ASN A 131 -12.11 -29.45 23.84
CA ASN A 131 -11.97 -30.68 23.09
C ASN A 131 -10.65 -30.77 22.31
N ARG A 132 -9.82 -29.75 22.39
CA ARG A 132 -8.57 -29.61 21.61
C ARG A 132 -8.82 -29.88 20.11
N ASN A 133 -9.90 -29.29 19.58
CA ASN A 133 -10.30 -29.42 18.20
C ASN A 133 -10.12 -28.10 17.46
N ILE A 134 -9.38 -28.12 16.35
CA ILE A 134 -9.16 -26.98 15.47
C ILE A 134 -9.97 -27.20 14.20
N VAL A 135 -10.77 -26.23 13.81
CA VAL A 135 -11.50 -26.22 12.54
C VAL A 135 -10.92 -25.11 11.68
N LEU A 136 -10.33 -25.47 10.57
CA LEU A 136 -9.83 -24.52 9.56
C LEU A 136 -10.94 -24.33 8.51
N TYR A 137 -11.33 -23.08 8.26
CA TYR A 137 -12.30 -22.72 7.22
C TYR A 137 -11.52 -22.46 5.92
N GLU A 138 -11.79 -23.27 4.90
CA GLU A 138 -11.08 -23.17 3.61
C GLU A 138 -11.79 -22.21 2.66
N ASN A 139 -13.13 -22.23 2.64
CA ASN A 139 -13.95 -21.30 1.86
C ASN A 139 -15.09 -20.79 2.74
N MET A 140 -15.18 -19.47 2.85
CA MET A 140 -16.26 -18.77 3.54
C MET A 140 -16.78 -17.65 2.67
N SER A 141 -18.08 -17.36 2.78
CA SER A 141 -18.64 -16.08 2.36
C SER A 141 -19.15 -15.31 3.57
N ILE A 142 -18.94 -14.01 3.56
CA ILE A 142 -19.36 -13.09 4.61
C ILE A 142 -20.28 -12.06 3.97
N ASP A 143 -21.50 -11.97 4.46
CA ASP A 143 -22.44 -10.95 4.08
C ASP A 143 -22.58 -9.94 5.22
N ILE A 144 -22.41 -8.66 4.90
CA ILE A 144 -22.54 -7.53 5.80
C ILE A 144 -23.77 -6.74 5.39
N GLU A 145 -24.77 -6.73 6.24
CA GLU A 145 -26.00 -5.97 6.03
C GLU A 145 -25.96 -4.69 6.88
N PHE A 146 -26.27 -3.54 6.27
CA PHE A 146 -26.26 -2.24 6.90
C PHE A 146 -27.67 -1.79 7.24
N GLU A 147 -27.86 -1.32 8.46
CA GLU A 147 -29.11 -0.73 8.95
C GLU A 147 -28.87 0.75 9.27
N SER A 148 -29.68 1.63 8.70
CA SER A 148 -29.68 3.05 9.06
C SER A 148 -30.59 3.27 10.27
N LEU A 149 -30.06 3.89 11.33
CA LEU A 149 -30.82 4.12 12.58
C LEU A 149 -31.78 5.29 12.51
N ASP A 150 -31.58 6.25 11.57
CA ASP A 150 -32.49 7.40 11.36
C ASP A 150 -32.27 8.07 9.99
N ASP A 151 -33.26 8.87 9.54
CA ASP A 151 -33.20 9.77 8.37
C ASP A 151 -32.27 10.99 8.59
N VAL A 152 -31.17 10.84 9.31
CA VAL A 152 -30.29 11.98 9.59
C VAL A 152 -29.47 12.24 8.32
N VAL A 153 -29.74 13.40 7.74
CA VAL A 153 -28.90 13.99 6.71
C VAL A 153 -27.51 14.19 7.36
N ASN A 154 -26.59 13.32 7.04
CA ASN A 154 -25.20 13.46 7.48
C ASN A 154 -24.67 14.77 6.89
N GLU A 155 -24.43 15.78 7.72
CA GLU A 155 -23.58 16.92 7.37
C GLU A 155 -22.14 16.40 7.30
N PHE A 156 -21.84 15.61 6.27
CA PHE A 156 -20.47 15.24 6.03
C PHE A 156 -19.68 16.46 5.57
N TYR A 157 -18.54 16.65 6.15
CA TYR A 157 -17.46 17.38 5.49
C TYR A 157 -17.17 16.66 4.17
N GLU A 158 -17.77 17.17 3.09
CA GLU A 158 -17.48 16.65 1.75
C GLU A 158 -16.11 17.16 1.31
N ILE A 159 -15.04 16.48 1.76
CA ILE A 159 -13.71 16.75 1.25
C ILE A 159 -13.70 16.36 -0.22
N PRO A 160 -13.33 17.28 -1.12
CA PRO A 160 -13.26 16.99 -2.53
C PRO A 160 -12.29 15.85 -2.83
N LEU A 161 -12.70 14.94 -3.72
CA LEU A 161 -11.88 13.83 -4.19
C LEU A 161 -11.77 13.89 -5.72
N SER A 162 -10.59 13.70 -6.27
CA SER A 162 -10.45 13.46 -7.71
C SER A 162 -10.92 12.04 -8.06
N SER A 163 -11.16 11.77 -9.33
CA SER A 163 -11.49 10.43 -9.83
C SER A 163 -10.39 9.41 -9.52
N ASP A 164 -9.14 9.86 -9.51
CA ASP A 164 -7.98 9.02 -9.22
C ASP A 164 -7.98 8.58 -7.76
N PHE A 165 -8.24 9.52 -6.83
CA PHE A 165 -8.29 9.21 -5.41
C PHE A 165 -9.55 8.41 -5.02
N GLU A 166 -10.71 8.69 -5.65
CA GLU A 166 -11.90 7.84 -5.52
C GLU A 166 -11.64 6.39 -5.93
N SER A 167 -10.86 6.19 -6.98
CA SER A 167 -10.46 4.85 -7.42
C SER A 167 -9.60 4.12 -6.38
N ILE A 168 -8.71 4.85 -5.68
CA ILE A 168 -7.91 4.30 -4.60
C ILE A 168 -8.79 3.88 -3.43
N ILE A 169 -9.69 4.77 -2.97
CA ILE A 169 -10.61 4.45 -1.86
C ILE A 169 -11.51 3.27 -2.23
N SER A 170 -12.07 3.24 -3.45
CA SER A 170 -12.90 2.13 -3.93
C SER A 170 -12.15 0.79 -3.97
N GLY A 171 -10.84 0.82 -4.20
CA GLY A 171 -9.99 -0.36 -4.13
C GLY A 171 -9.72 -0.86 -2.71
N LEU A 172 -9.80 0.02 -1.72
CA LEU A 172 -9.55 -0.28 -0.30
C LEU A 172 -10.83 -0.61 0.46
N ILE A 173 -11.93 0.07 0.14
CA ILE A 173 -13.22 0.01 0.85
C ILE A 173 -14.28 -0.52 -0.12
N PRO A 174 -14.61 -1.81 -0.09
CA PRO A 174 -15.48 -2.47 -1.08
C PRO A 174 -16.89 -1.87 -1.22
N ASN A 175 -17.43 -1.29 -0.16
CA ASN A 175 -18.75 -0.64 -0.16
C ASN A 175 -18.71 0.87 -0.34
N PHE A 176 -17.53 1.45 -0.59
CA PHE A 176 -17.45 2.87 -0.91
C PHE A 176 -18.26 3.19 -2.17
N GLN A 177 -19.16 4.16 -2.03
CA GLN A 177 -19.97 4.64 -3.16
C GLN A 177 -19.36 5.92 -3.70
N THR A 178 -19.02 5.92 -4.99
CA THR A 178 -18.62 7.13 -5.68
C THR A 178 -19.63 8.23 -5.46
N ARG A 179 -19.22 9.32 -4.86
CA ARG A 179 -20.08 10.44 -4.54
C ARG A 179 -20.38 11.21 -5.82
N THR A 180 -21.65 11.33 -6.19
CA THR A 180 -22.05 12.07 -7.39
C THR A 180 -21.64 13.53 -7.24
N ARG A 181 -20.82 14.03 -8.17
CA ARG A 181 -20.32 15.40 -8.19
C ARG A 181 -20.82 16.14 -9.39
N ASN A 182 -21.04 17.42 -9.21
CA ASN A 182 -21.45 18.31 -10.28
C ASN A 182 -20.27 18.91 -11.05
N GLU A 183 -19.02 18.66 -10.62
CA GLU A 183 -17.80 19.25 -11.19
C GLU A 183 -16.65 18.25 -11.22
N ASP A 184 -15.81 18.31 -12.25
CA ASP A 184 -14.58 17.57 -12.32
C ASP A 184 -13.54 18.15 -11.35
N ILE A 185 -13.28 17.45 -10.24
CA ILE A 185 -12.25 17.82 -9.28
C ILE A 185 -10.88 17.39 -9.84
N LYS A 186 -9.96 18.34 -9.90
CA LYS A 186 -8.58 18.07 -10.32
C LYS A 186 -7.80 17.47 -9.16
N PRO A 187 -6.98 16.43 -9.41
CA PRO A 187 -6.08 15.97 -8.38
C PRO A 187 -5.12 17.10 -7.97
N CYS A 188 -4.97 17.32 -6.67
CA CYS A 188 -4.16 18.42 -6.13
C CYS A 188 -2.82 17.92 -5.58
N ILE A 189 -1.74 18.55 -6.00
CA ILE A 189 -0.37 18.26 -5.53
C ILE A 189 0.15 19.44 -4.72
N LEU A 190 0.67 19.18 -3.52
CA LEU A 190 1.42 20.14 -2.72
C LEU A 190 2.89 19.75 -2.66
N TYR A 191 3.76 20.59 -3.20
CA TYR A 191 5.21 20.47 -3.08
C TYR A 191 5.70 21.25 -1.86
N ILE A 192 6.41 20.58 -0.94
CA ILE A 192 7.14 21.19 0.16
C ILE A 192 8.62 21.24 -0.23
N CYS A 193 9.16 22.42 -0.42
CA CYS A 193 10.46 22.63 -1.06
C CYS A 193 11.55 23.05 -0.06
N GLY A 194 12.59 22.24 0.08
CA GLY A 194 13.75 22.54 0.92
C GLY A 194 14.67 23.59 0.31
N GLY A 195 15.27 24.42 1.16
CA GLY A 195 16.19 25.48 0.74
C GLY A 195 15.60 26.40 -0.32
N ASN A 196 16.30 26.55 -1.45
CA ASN A 196 15.83 27.31 -2.60
C ASN A 196 15.42 26.41 -3.78
N SER A 197 15.09 25.15 -3.55
CA SER A 197 14.75 24.17 -4.59
C SER A 197 13.55 24.61 -5.44
N LEU A 198 12.57 25.31 -4.85
CA LEU A 198 11.43 25.84 -5.58
C LEU A 198 11.83 26.80 -6.72
N SER A 199 12.89 27.59 -6.53
CA SER A 199 13.37 28.53 -7.55
C SER A 199 14.20 27.87 -8.65
N HIS A 200 14.51 26.59 -8.54
CA HIS A 200 15.33 25.86 -9.50
C HIS A 200 14.54 25.64 -10.81
N SER A 201 15.21 25.85 -11.96
CA SER A 201 14.54 25.73 -13.28
C SER A 201 13.89 24.35 -13.50
N SER A 202 14.59 23.27 -13.16
CA SER A 202 14.02 21.92 -13.30
C SER A 202 12.76 21.73 -12.45
N MET A 203 12.70 22.34 -11.25
CA MET A 203 11.51 22.30 -10.40
C MET A 203 10.33 23.03 -11.07
N GLN A 204 10.60 24.18 -11.68
CA GLN A 204 9.59 24.90 -12.44
C GLN A 204 9.11 24.09 -13.68
N ASP A 205 10.01 23.37 -14.34
CA ASP A 205 9.66 22.49 -15.45
C ASP A 205 8.76 21.32 -14.98
N LEU A 206 9.03 20.74 -13.81
CA LEU A 206 8.17 19.71 -13.22
C LEU A 206 6.79 20.25 -12.84
N ILE A 207 6.73 21.41 -12.18
CA ILE A 207 5.45 22.07 -11.82
C ILE A 207 4.63 22.35 -13.08
N ASN A 208 5.24 22.89 -14.14
CA ASN A 208 4.55 23.17 -15.38
C ASN A 208 4.04 21.89 -16.03
N TRP A 209 4.85 20.84 -16.05
CA TRP A 209 4.43 19.54 -16.58
C TRP A 209 3.22 18.96 -15.82
N ARG A 210 3.21 19.01 -14.49
CA ARG A 210 2.04 18.57 -13.70
C ARG A 210 0.78 19.38 -14.02
N LYS A 211 0.91 20.69 -14.20
CA LYS A 211 -0.21 21.54 -14.64
C LYS A 211 -0.70 21.19 -16.05
N GLU A 212 0.21 20.89 -16.98
CA GLU A 212 -0.14 20.43 -18.32
C GLU A 212 -0.87 19.07 -18.29
N MET A 213 -0.54 18.19 -17.35
CA MET A 213 -1.23 16.92 -17.12
C MET A 213 -2.61 17.08 -16.45
N GLY A 214 -2.98 18.29 -16.04
CA GLY A 214 -4.31 18.57 -15.46
C GLY A 214 -4.34 18.67 -13.93
N TYR A 215 -3.21 18.54 -13.25
CA TYR A 215 -3.17 18.69 -11.79
C TYR A 215 -3.34 20.15 -11.35
N GLU A 216 -3.99 20.37 -10.23
CA GLU A 216 -3.83 21.60 -9.45
C GLU A 216 -2.53 21.48 -8.65
N VAL A 217 -1.65 22.49 -8.77
CA VAL A 217 -0.31 22.41 -8.20
C VAL A 217 -0.01 23.61 -7.32
N HIS A 218 0.25 23.33 -6.06
CA HIS A 218 0.75 24.27 -5.06
C HIS A 218 2.18 23.93 -4.67
N ALA A 219 2.94 24.93 -4.25
CA ALA A 219 4.32 24.72 -3.80
C ALA A 219 4.70 25.77 -2.74
N ALA A 220 5.20 25.31 -1.61
CA ALA A 220 5.66 26.12 -0.50
C ALA A 220 7.13 25.81 -0.16
N GLN A 221 7.87 26.82 0.28
CA GLN A 221 9.24 26.65 0.78
C GLN A 221 9.22 26.38 2.29
N ILE A 222 10.24 25.69 2.80
CA ILE A 222 10.40 25.51 4.27
C ILE A 222 10.58 26.82 5.03
N SER A 223 10.89 27.92 4.38
CA SER A 223 10.86 29.27 4.97
C SER A 223 9.43 29.76 5.24
N GLU A 224 8.44 29.15 4.59
CA GLU A 224 7.01 29.46 4.69
C GLU A 224 6.30 28.44 5.62
N THR A 225 6.56 27.14 5.44
CA THR A 225 5.98 26.07 6.24
C THR A 225 6.66 25.88 7.60
N GLY A 226 7.84 26.44 7.81
CA GLY A 226 8.76 26.08 8.90
C GLY A 226 9.63 24.88 8.53
N SER A 227 10.68 24.61 9.36
CA SER A 227 11.71 23.62 9.08
C SER A 227 11.73 22.44 10.05
N SER A 228 10.70 22.30 10.89
CA SER A 228 10.52 21.14 11.76
C SER A 228 9.44 20.19 11.20
N THR A 229 9.48 18.92 11.59
CA THR A 229 8.42 17.98 11.25
C THR A 229 7.06 18.50 11.67
N ALA A 230 6.92 19.02 12.89
CA ALA A 230 5.67 19.56 13.40
C ALA A 230 5.14 20.71 12.53
N SER A 231 5.98 21.72 12.25
CA SER A 231 5.52 22.88 11.49
C SER A 231 5.17 22.58 10.03
N ILE A 232 5.84 21.60 9.40
CA ILE A 232 5.48 21.13 8.07
C ILE A 232 4.16 20.36 8.12
N LYS A 233 3.99 19.50 9.13
CA LYS A 233 2.72 18.77 9.33
C LYS A 233 1.56 19.73 9.59
N ASP A 234 1.72 20.72 10.46
CA ASP A 234 0.72 21.75 10.73
C ASP A 234 0.31 22.50 9.45
N TYR A 235 1.27 22.78 8.56
CA TYR A 235 0.98 23.42 7.27
C TYR A 235 0.19 22.50 6.32
N ILE A 236 0.51 21.20 6.30
CA ILE A 236 -0.23 20.20 5.51
C ILE A 236 -1.65 20.03 6.05
N GLU A 237 -1.81 19.96 7.37
CA GLU A 237 -3.11 19.88 8.06
C GLU A 237 -3.97 21.11 7.77
N GLU A 238 -3.39 22.31 7.86
CA GLU A 238 -4.08 23.55 7.47
C GLU A 238 -4.52 23.56 6.02
N ALA A 239 -3.67 23.07 5.11
CA ALA A 239 -4.02 22.92 3.70
C ALA A 239 -5.15 21.90 3.47
N TYR A 240 -5.13 20.79 4.22
CA TYR A 240 -6.16 19.77 4.17
C TYR A 240 -7.52 20.27 4.66
N GLU A 241 -7.54 21.00 5.77
CA GLU A 241 -8.76 21.47 6.41
C GLU A 241 -9.40 22.69 5.73
N ASN A 242 -8.56 23.59 5.17
CA ASN A 242 -9.02 24.94 4.81
C ASN A 242 -8.96 25.26 3.31
N TRP A 243 -8.30 24.46 2.48
CA TRP A 243 -8.29 24.70 1.05
C TRP A 243 -9.56 24.18 0.39
N SER A 244 -10.06 24.90 -0.61
CA SER A 244 -11.23 24.49 -1.39
C SER A 244 -11.02 23.20 -2.18
N ASN A 245 -9.76 22.88 -2.51
CA ASN A 245 -9.30 21.63 -3.12
C ASN A 245 -8.09 21.16 -2.34
N PRO A 246 -8.27 20.39 -1.25
CA PRO A 246 -7.18 19.92 -0.40
C PRO A 246 -6.21 19.00 -1.15
N PRO A 247 -4.91 19.02 -0.79
CA PRO A 247 -3.93 18.18 -1.49
C PRO A 247 -4.26 16.70 -1.32
N GLU A 248 -4.16 15.96 -2.43
CA GLU A 248 -4.21 14.49 -2.46
C GLU A 248 -2.79 13.90 -2.49
N TYR A 249 -1.84 14.68 -2.97
CA TYR A 249 -0.45 14.27 -3.08
C TYR A 249 0.46 15.29 -2.41
N ILE A 250 1.32 14.81 -1.54
CA ILE A 250 2.40 15.60 -0.93
C ILE A 250 3.73 15.15 -1.52
N VAL A 251 4.53 16.10 -1.98
CA VAL A 251 5.87 15.81 -2.48
C VAL A 251 6.90 16.65 -1.72
N LEU A 252 7.72 15.98 -0.93
CA LEU A 252 8.86 16.60 -0.23
C LEU A 252 10.02 16.73 -1.21
N VAL A 253 10.43 17.97 -1.51
CA VAL A 253 11.53 18.26 -2.45
C VAL A 253 12.80 18.58 -1.70
N GLY A 254 13.54 17.55 -1.37
CA GLY A 254 14.78 17.59 -0.61
C GLY A 254 15.07 16.28 0.10
N ASP A 255 16.34 16.00 0.35
CA ASP A 255 16.74 14.87 1.16
C ASP A 255 16.67 15.20 2.66
N THR A 256 17.08 14.30 3.53
CA THR A 256 17.19 14.50 4.99
C THR A 256 18.41 15.32 5.38
N GLY A 257 19.33 15.54 4.44
CA GLY A 257 20.55 16.34 4.58
C GLY A 257 20.75 17.27 3.37
N GLY A 258 21.92 17.92 3.34
CA GLY A 258 22.28 18.81 2.25
C GLY A 258 21.65 20.20 2.33
N SER A 259 21.74 20.96 1.22
CA SER A 259 21.22 22.34 1.15
C SER A 259 19.70 22.41 0.96
N TYR A 260 19.08 21.29 0.58
CA TYR A 260 17.64 21.15 0.38
C TYR A 260 16.98 20.28 1.46
N ALA A 261 17.63 20.12 2.62
CA ALA A 261 17.16 19.26 3.69
C ALA A 261 15.71 19.53 4.10
N ILE A 262 14.91 18.45 4.20
CA ILE A 262 13.57 18.42 4.77
C ILE A 262 13.55 17.33 5.84
N PRO A 263 13.12 17.63 7.08
CA PRO A 263 13.13 16.67 8.18
C PRO A 263 12.21 15.48 7.90
N TYR A 264 12.39 14.41 8.66
CA TYR A 264 11.59 13.19 8.68
C TYR A 264 11.20 12.84 10.12
N PHE A 265 10.19 12.01 10.30
CA PHE A 265 9.85 11.45 11.60
C PHE A 265 10.75 10.25 11.91
N SER A 266 11.31 10.25 13.13
CA SER A 266 12.09 9.10 13.61
C SER A 266 11.16 8.06 14.20
N THR A 267 11.26 6.84 13.70
CA THR A 267 10.53 5.67 14.21
C THR A 267 11.51 4.68 14.83
N THR A 268 10.98 3.65 15.51
CA THR A 268 11.79 2.54 16.03
C THR A 268 12.56 1.81 14.92
N TRP A 269 12.06 1.86 13.69
CA TRP A 269 12.59 1.12 12.54
C TRP A 269 13.36 1.98 11.54
N GLY A 270 13.42 3.29 11.75
CA GLY A 270 14.13 4.21 10.87
C GLY A 270 13.42 5.55 10.67
N SER A 271 13.67 6.18 9.53
CA SER A 271 13.03 7.42 9.11
C SER A 271 11.70 7.14 8.38
N SER A 272 10.71 8.01 8.62
CA SER A 272 9.39 7.92 8.00
C SER A 272 8.91 9.30 7.56
N ASP A 273 8.27 9.36 6.38
CA ASP A 273 7.53 10.52 5.92
C ASP A 273 6.01 10.31 6.08
N PHE A 274 5.59 9.09 6.44
CA PHE A 274 4.19 8.70 6.54
C PHE A 274 3.39 9.56 7.52
N ASP A 275 3.98 9.92 8.65
CA ASP A 275 3.32 10.72 9.69
C ASP A 275 2.88 12.13 9.23
N TYR A 276 3.41 12.63 8.10
CA TYR A 276 2.94 13.88 7.49
C TYR A 276 1.55 13.77 6.89
N THR A 277 1.08 12.57 6.61
CA THR A 277 -0.20 12.31 5.95
C THR A 277 -1.34 11.97 6.90
N LEU A 278 -1.04 11.75 8.17
CA LEU A 278 -2.03 11.44 9.21
C LEU A 278 -2.53 12.75 9.84
N VAL A 279 -3.54 13.37 9.24
CA VAL A 279 -4.03 14.70 9.63
C VAL A 279 -5.50 14.69 10.06
N GLU A 280 -6.21 13.58 9.89
CA GLU A 280 -7.59 13.41 10.36
C GLU A 280 -7.69 12.15 11.24
N GLY A 281 -8.38 12.24 12.37
CA GLY A 281 -8.51 11.12 13.30
C GLY A 281 -7.25 10.88 14.15
N ASP A 282 -7.24 9.76 14.88
CA ASP A 282 -6.10 9.26 15.66
C ASP A 282 -5.84 7.81 15.23
N ASP A 283 -5.68 7.62 13.94
CA ASP A 283 -5.55 6.31 13.32
C ASP A 283 -4.36 6.25 12.33
N LEU A 284 -4.26 5.19 11.56
CA LEU A 284 -3.17 4.95 10.62
C LEU A 284 -3.62 4.95 9.15
N LEU A 285 -4.82 5.41 8.84
CA LEU A 285 -5.23 5.62 7.46
C LEU A 285 -4.72 6.99 6.99
N PRO A 286 -3.95 7.07 5.91
CA PRO A 286 -3.43 8.34 5.44
C PRO A 286 -4.48 9.09 4.61
N GLU A 287 -4.60 10.41 4.79
CA GLU A 287 -5.48 11.27 4.00
C GLU A 287 -4.89 11.64 2.65
N MET A 288 -3.60 11.43 2.47
CA MET A 288 -2.84 11.84 1.28
C MET A 288 -1.78 10.82 0.95
N ILE A 289 -1.36 10.80 -0.31
CA ILE A 289 -0.19 10.03 -0.76
C ILE A 289 1.04 10.93 -0.65
N ILE A 290 2.11 10.41 -0.06
CA ILE A 290 3.35 11.16 0.11
C ILE A 290 4.52 10.51 -0.62
N GLY A 291 5.37 11.35 -1.21
CA GLY A 291 6.64 10.94 -1.80
C GLY A 291 7.73 11.98 -1.58
N ARG A 292 8.98 11.57 -1.75
CA ARG A 292 10.15 12.44 -1.58
C ARG A 292 11.03 12.43 -2.83
N ILE A 293 11.38 13.63 -3.31
CA ILE A 293 12.48 13.84 -4.25
C ILE A 293 13.75 14.05 -3.43
N SER A 294 14.49 12.96 -3.19
CA SER A 294 15.68 12.95 -2.31
C SER A 294 16.87 13.65 -2.97
N ALA A 295 16.85 14.97 -3.02
CA ALA A 295 17.91 15.79 -3.57
C ALA A 295 18.64 16.54 -2.45
N GLU A 296 19.94 16.30 -2.26
CA GLU A 296 20.77 17.08 -1.31
C GLU A 296 21.03 18.50 -1.78
N GLY A 297 20.91 18.74 -3.09
CA GLY A 297 21.16 20.04 -3.70
C GLY A 297 20.77 20.11 -5.17
N SER A 298 21.20 21.18 -5.81
CA SER A 298 20.81 21.57 -7.17
C SER A 298 21.13 20.52 -8.24
N SER A 299 22.30 19.86 -8.15
CA SER A 299 22.70 18.83 -9.14
C SER A 299 21.79 17.62 -9.08
N ASP A 300 21.50 17.12 -7.86
CA ASP A 300 20.66 15.93 -7.67
C ASP A 300 19.23 16.23 -8.11
N LEU A 301 18.71 17.40 -7.70
CA LEU A 301 17.37 17.85 -8.10
C LEU A 301 17.22 17.87 -9.61
N SER A 302 18.21 18.46 -10.32
CA SER A 302 18.20 18.50 -11.76
C SER A 302 18.23 17.11 -12.39
N ASN A 303 19.07 16.23 -11.89
CA ASN A 303 19.20 14.86 -12.40
C ASN A 303 17.91 14.05 -12.20
N ILE A 304 17.32 14.09 -11.00
CA ILE A 304 16.10 13.35 -10.68
C ILE A 304 14.95 13.84 -11.56
N ILE A 305 14.73 15.16 -11.60
CA ILE A 305 13.61 15.74 -12.37
C ILE A 305 13.78 15.50 -13.86
N ASN A 306 14.97 15.66 -14.41
CA ASN A 306 15.20 15.42 -15.83
C ASN A 306 14.93 13.96 -16.22
N LYS A 307 15.30 12.99 -15.37
CA LYS A 307 14.96 11.58 -15.58
C LYS A 307 13.45 11.34 -15.52
N THR A 308 12.79 11.90 -14.53
CA THR A 308 11.33 11.82 -14.37
C THR A 308 10.60 12.38 -15.58
N LEU A 309 10.96 13.59 -16.02
CA LEU A 309 10.33 14.22 -17.17
C LEU A 309 10.63 13.48 -18.48
N ALA A 310 11.84 12.97 -18.65
CA ALA A 310 12.20 12.18 -19.82
C ALA A 310 11.37 10.88 -19.90
N TYR A 311 11.18 10.20 -18.77
CA TYR A 311 10.37 9.01 -18.67
C TYR A 311 8.89 9.28 -18.95
N GLU A 312 8.29 10.24 -18.27
CA GLU A 312 6.86 10.55 -18.38
C GLU A 312 6.47 11.13 -19.73
N LYS A 313 7.35 11.93 -20.35
CA LYS A 313 7.15 12.47 -21.69
C LYS A 313 7.48 11.47 -22.80
N ALA A 314 7.96 10.28 -22.44
CA ALA A 314 8.42 9.25 -23.37
C ALA A 314 9.42 9.79 -24.44
N THR A 315 10.24 10.77 -24.06
CA THR A 315 11.07 11.55 -24.99
C THR A 315 12.14 10.69 -25.69
N TYR A 316 12.50 9.55 -25.10
CA TYR A 316 13.59 8.68 -25.60
C TYR A 316 13.11 7.33 -26.12
N MET A 317 11.81 7.06 -26.18
CA MET A 317 11.32 5.77 -26.67
C MET A 317 11.64 5.53 -28.14
N ASP A 318 11.62 6.58 -28.94
CA ASP A 318 11.89 6.48 -30.39
C ASP A 318 13.40 6.48 -30.75
N PHE A 319 14.27 6.82 -29.82
CA PHE A 319 15.70 7.04 -30.11
C PHE A 319 16.61 5.88 -29.69
N THR A 320 16.15 4.99 -28.85
CA THR A 320 17.00 3.92 -28.28
C THR A 320 17.20 2.77 -29.25
N GLY A 321 16.29 2.52 -30.17
CA GLY A 321 16.31 1.37 -31.08
C GLY A 321 16.23 0.01 -30.36
N THR A 322 15.84 0.01 -29.08
CA THR A 322 15.68 -1.15 -28.21
C THR A 322 14.29 -1.17 -27.59
N ASN A 323 13.77 -2.34 -27.29
CA ASN A 323 12.45 -2.51 -26.64
C ASN A 323 12.56 -2.46 -25.12
N TRP A 324 13.39 -1.57 -24.58
CA TRP A 324 13.61 -1.47 -23.13
C TRP A 324 12.31 -1.23 -22.33
N TYR A 325 11.32 -0.61 -22.95
CA TYR A 325 9.99 -0.35 -22.35
C TYR A 325 9.07 -1.58 -22.28
N GLU A 326 9.47 -2.71 -22.87
CA GLU A 326 8.80 -4.01 -22.74
C GLU A 326 9.61 -4.97 -21.86
N ARG A 327 10.68 -4.46 -21.24
CA ARG A 327 11.63 -5.22 -20.47
C ARG A 327 11.48 -4.99 -18.97
N ALA A 328 11.54 -6.07 -18.18
CA ALA A 328 11.53 -6.06 -16.74
C ALA A 328 12.62 -6.94 -16.15
N ALA A 329 13.02 -6.66 -14.89
CA ALA A 329 13.92 -7.51 -14.14
C ALA A 329 13.44 -7.72 -12.71
N LEU A 330 13.35 -8.98 -12.30
CA LEU A 330 12.82 -9.40 -11.01
C LEU A 330 13.90 -10.17 -10.23
N ASN A 331 14.29 -9.66 -9.07
CA ASN A 331 15.30 -10.28 -8.23
C ASN A 331 14.74 -10.70 -6.89
N ALA A 332 14.91 -11.97 -6.53
CA ALA A 332 14.51 -12.53 -5.24
C ALA A 332 15.71 -13.10 -4.49
N ASP A 333 15.97 -12.60 -3.28
CA ASP A 333 16.95 -13.19 -2.37
C ASP A 333 16.23 -13.93 -1.23
N PRO A 334 16.14 -15.29 -1.29
CA PRO A 334 15.45 -16.08 -0.28
C PRO A 334 16.32 -16.36 0.97
N SER A 335 17.56 -15.88 1.05
CA SER A 335 18.54 -16.28 2.07
C SER A 335 18.05 -16.08 3.51
N SER A 336 17.25 -15.04 3.76
CA SER A 336 16.72 -14.73 5.10
C SER A 336 15.20 -14.67 5.17
N SER A 337 14.52 -14.36 4.07
CA SER A 337 13.04 -14.28 3.99
C SER A 337 12.40 -15.55 3.39
N GLY A 338 13.21 -16.55 3.03
CA GLY A 338 12.69 -17.79 2.47
C GLY A 338 11.98 -17.61 1.13
N ASN A 339 11.15 -18.59 0.76
CA ASN A 339 10.46 -18.63 -0.51
C ASN A 339 9.45 -17.49 -0.75
N SER A 340 9.07 -16.75 0.27
CA SER A 340 8.14 -15.61 0.11
C SER A 340 8.66 -14.58 -0.89
N THR A 341 9.98 -14.40 -0.96
CA THR A 341 10.62 -13.48 -1.91
C THR A 341 10.46 -13.94 -3.36
N ILE A 342 10.57 -15.23 -3.59
CA ILE A 342 10.39 -15.86 -4.92
C ILE A 342 8.91 -15.79 -5.32
N ILE A 343 8.00 -16.23 -4.44
CA ILE A 343 6.55 -16.23 -4.70
C ILE A 343 6.05 -14.82 -5.04
N THR A 344 6.52 -13.80 -4.32
CA THR A 344 6.17 -12.41 -4.62
C THR A 344 6.59 -12.02 -6.05
N ASN A 345 7.81 -12.38 -6.45
CA ASN A 345 8.30 -12.06 -7.79
C ASN A 345 7.63 -12.89 -8.89
N GLU A 346 7.34 -14.18 -8.66
CA GLU A 346 6.56 -15.02 -9.59
C GLU A 346 5.15 -14.44 -9.83
N TYR A 347 4.52 -13.90 -8.78
CA TYR A 347 3.24 -13.20 -8.91
C TYR A 347 3.37 -11.92 -9.76
N ILE A 348 4.42 -11.12 -9.53
CA ILE A 348 4.69 -9.91 -10.31
C ILE A 348 4.98 -10.29 -11.78
N GLU A 349 5.75 -11.35 -12.02
CA GLU A 349 6.03 -11.88 -13.36
C GLU A 349 4.76 -12.20 -14.12
N GLU A 350 3.81 -12.93 -13.49
CA GLU A 350 2.51 -13.25 -14.09
C GLU A 350 1.71 -11.98 -14.46
N ILE A 351 1.71 -10.97 -13.59
CA ILE A 351 1.02 -9.69 -13.85
C ILE A 351 1.68 -8.93 -15.01
N LEU A 352 3.00 -8.90 -15.07
CA LEU A 352 3.74 -8.24 -16.14
C LEU A 352 3.48 -8.91 -17.50
N GLU A 353 3.50 -10.24 -17.56
CA GLU A 353 3.16 -11.00 -18.77
C GLU A 353 1.75 -10.70 -19.26
N GLN A 354 0.76 -10.62 -18.34
CA GLN A 354 -0.62 -10.27 -18.67
C GLN A 354 -0.76 -8.82 -19.20
N ASN A 355 0.18 -7.94 -18.87
CA ASN A 355 0.24 -6.56 -19.31
C ASN A 355 1.19 -6.31 -20.49
N GLY A 356 1.66 -7.35 -21.15
CA GLY A 356 2.39 -7.26 -22.42
C GLY A 356 3.90 -7.09 -22.30
N PHE A 357 4.49 -7.37 -21.14
CA PHE A 357 5.94 -7.47 -21.05
C PHE A 357 6.42 -8.78 -21.72
N GLU A 358 7.34 -8.66 -22.68
CA GLU A 358 7.83 -9.80 -23.46
C GLU A 358 9.22 -10.26 -23.02
N ASP A 359 10.01 -9.39 -22.37
CA ASP A 359 11.37 -9.69 -21.90
C ASP A 359 11.47 -9.50 -20.38
N ILE A 360 11.13 -10.54 -19.62
CA ILE A 360 11.20 -10.54 -18.16
C ILE A 360 12.41 -11.36 -17.71
N GLN A 361 13.42 -10.67 -17.16
CA GLN A 361 14.63 -11.29 -16.64
C GLN A 361 14.45 -11.61 -15.15
N THR A 362 14.79 -12.82 -14.73
CA THR A 362 14.58 -13.27 -13.36
C THR A 362 15.87 -13.80 -12.71
N ASN A 363 16.04 -13.49 -11.42
CA ASN A 363 17.06 -14.08 -10.57
C ASN A 363 16.45 -14.52 -9.24
N TYR A 364 15.96 -15.76 -9.19
CA TYR A 364 15.28 -16.33 -8.04
C TYR A 364 16.22 -17.27 -7.27
N GLY A 365 16.98 -16.72 -6.31
CA GLY A 365 17.84 -17.50 -5.44
C GLY A 365 19.15 -17.99 -6.04
N ASN A 366 19.54 -17.48 -7.23
CA ASN A 366 20.75 -17.97 -7.93
C ASN A 366 22.05 -17.30 -7.47
N GLY A 367 21.99 -16.36 -6.51
CA GLY A 367 23.15 -15.58 -6.05
C GLY A 367 23.60 -14.50 -7.04
N ASN A 368 24.79 -13.96 -6.83
CA ASN A 368 25.38 -12.88 -7.65
C ASN A 368 24.43 -11.68 -7.83
N TYR A 369 23.57 -11.42 -6.86
CA TYR A 369 22.47 -10.46 -6.93
C TYR A 369 22.90 -9.06 -7.36
N SER A 370 23.93 -8.48 -6.72
CA SER A 370 24.35 -7.10 -7.00
C SER A 370 24.89 -6.91 -8.42
N SER A 371 25.70 -7.85 -8.92
CA SER A 371 26.23 -7.78 -10.27
C SER A 371 25.17 -8.07 -11.33
N TRP A 372 24.25 -8.98 -11.03
CA TRP A 372 23.12 -9.26 -11.92
C TRP A 372 22.19 -8.04 -12.04
N MET A 373 21.81 -7.43 -10.92
CA MET A 373 20.99 -6.21 -10.92
C MET A 373 21.66 -5.06 -11.68
N GLN A 374 22.96 -4.84 -11.47
CA GLN A 374 23.73 -3.85 -12.23
C GLN A 374 23.70 -4.13 -13.75
N SER A 375 23.87 -5.39 -14.17
CA SER A 375 23.81 -5.77 -15.58
C SER A 375 22.44 -5.46 -16.18
N GLN A 376 21.35 -5.83 -15.48
CA GLN A 376 20.00 -5.59 -15.96
C GLN A 376 19.70 -4.09 -16.10
N LEU A 377 20.12 -3.28 -15.11
CA LEU A 377 19.98 -1.84 -15.18
C LEU A 377 20.79 -1.22 -16.31
N SER A 378 22.01 -1.72 -16.58
CA SER A 378 22.87 -1.21 -17.67
C SER A 378 22.29 -1.47 -19.06
N GLU A 379 21.51 -2.54 -19.21
CA GLU A 379 20.83 -2.86 -20.47
C GLU A 379 19.56 -2.00 -20.70
N GLY A 380 19.07 -1.31 -19.65
CA GLY A 380 17.84 -0.56 -19.68
C GLY A 380 16.59 -1.43 -19.54
N LEU A 381 15.61 -0.99 -18.79
CA LEU A 381 14.33 -1.68 -18.56
C LEU A 381 13.28 -0.71 -18.03
N LEU A 382 12.01 -1.06 -18.20
CA LEU A 382 10.89 -0.24 -17.73
C LEU A 382 10.56 -0.51 -16.26
N TYR A 383 10.64 -1.77 -15.83
CA TYR A 383 10.26 -2.17 -14.47
C TYR A 383 11.34 -3.02 -13.81
N PHE A 384 11.63 -2.71 -12.56
CA PHE A 384 12.59 -3.44 -11.73
C PHE A 384 11.99 -3.74 -10.36
N ASN A 385 12.05 -4.99 -9.90
CA ASN A 385 11.66 -5.36 -8.56
C ASN A 385 12.75 -6.16 -7.85
N TYR A 386 13.05 -5.74 -6.61
CA TYR A 386 13.87 -6.49 -5.67
C TYR A 386 13.04 -6.87 -4.45
N ARG A 387 13.08 -8.14 -4.07
CA ARG A 387 12.52 -8.64 -2.82
C ARG A 387 13.56 -9.43 -2.04
N GLY A 388 13.89 -8.98 -0.83
CA GLY A 388 14.85 -9.60 0.07
C GLY A 388 14.55 -9.28 1.53
N TYR A 389 15.56 -9.48 2.39
CA TYR A 389 15.47 -9.15 3.82
C TYR A 389 16.77 -8.48 4.26
N ILE A 390 16.64 -7.35 4.94
CA ILE A 390 17.73 -6.46 5.39
C ILE A 390 18.72 -6.11 4.27
N GLY A 391 18.54 -4.91 3.72
CA GLY A 391 19.37 -4.38 2.65
C GLY A 391 19.04 -4.97 1.28
N THR A 392 19.95 -4.82 0.33
CA THR A 392 19.74 -5.06 -1.10
C THR A 392 20.72 -6.09 -1.66
N SER A 393 21.10 -7.10 -0.87
CA SER A 393 22.00 -8.20 -1.26
C SER A 393 23.33 -7.71 -1.90
N GLY A 394 23.89 -6.64 -1.33
CA GLY A 394 25.15 -6.04 -1.76
C GLY A 394 25.04 -5.07 -2.94
N PHE A 395 23.84 -4.80 -3.45
CA PHE A 395 23.61 -3.77 -4.44
C PHE A 395 23.58 -2.38 -3.75
N GLY A 396 24.28 -1.41 -4.29
CA GLY A 396 24.39 -0.09 -3.70
C GLY A 396 24.77 0.99 -4.70
N SER A 397 25.07 2.18 -4.20
CA SER A 397 25.42 3.36 -5.03
C SER A 397 26.54 3.11 -6.03
N GLY A 398 27.52 2.28 -5.69
CA GLY A 398 28.60 1.89 -6.60
C GLY A 398 28.09 1.14 -7.84
N ASN A 399 27.10 0.26 -7.67
CA ASN A 399 26.47 -0.45 -8.78
C ASN A 399 25.65 0.48 -9.65
N ILE A 400 24.89 1.41 -9.03
CA ILE A 400 24.08 2.40 -9.74
C ILE A 400 24.97 3.34 -10.55
N ASN A 401 26.06 3.84 -9.97
CA ASN A 401 26.99 4.72 -10.64
C ASN A 401 27.74 4.05 -11.82
N ASN A 402 27.83 2.73 -11.82
CA ASN A 402 28.44 1.96 -12.89
C ASN A 402 27.41 1.47 -13.95
N ALA A 403 26.13 1.69 -13.72
CA ALA A 403 25.11 1.41 -14.72
C ALA A 403 25.07 2.53 -15.76
N ASP A 404 25.16 2.18 -17.03
CA ASP A 404 25.17 3.13 -18.16
C ASP A 404 24.01 2.79 -19.11
N ASN A 405 22.82 3.29 -18.80
CA ASN A 405 21.60 3.04 -19.55
C ASN A 405 20.99 4.32 -20.17
N GLY A 406 21.69 5.45 -20.07
CA GLY A 406 21.15 6.73 -20.53
C GLY A 406 19.85 7.09 -19.81
N TYR A 407 18.75 7.19 -20.55
CA TYR A 407 17.42 7.48 -20.01
C TYR A 407 16.49 6.26 -19.95
N MET A 408 16.99 5.06 -20.19
CA MET A 408 16.24 3.81 -20.09
C MET A 408 16.13 3.38 -18.62
N ASN A 409 15.60 4.28 -17.79
CA ASN A 409 15.52 4.09 -16.34
C ASN A 409 14.22 3.39 -15.96
N PRO A 410 14.27 2.39 -15.06
CA PRO A 410 13.08 1.71 -14.60
C PRO A 410 12.28 2.51 -13.58
N PHE A 411 10.99 2.20 -13.49
CA PHE A 411 10.27 2.28 -12.23
C PHE A 411 10.79 1.13 -11.35
N ALA A 412 11.41 1.45 -10.23
CA ALA A 412 12.07 0.47 -9.38
C ALA A 412 11.38 0.32 -8.02
N THR A 413 11.06 -0.92 -7.65
CA THR A 413 10.49 -1.28 -6.37
C THR A 413 11.51 -2.10 -5.56
N PHE A 414 11.76 -1.69 -4.33
CA PHE A 414 12.60 -2.41 -3.38
C PHE A 414 11.79 -2.76 -2.14
N ILE A 415 11.52 -4.05 -1.96
CA ILE A 415 10.75 -4.56 -0.82
C ILE A 415 11.73 -5.30 0.10
N THR A 416 12.21 -4.59 1.10
CA THR A 416 13.20 -5.09 2.05
C THR A 416 13.10 -4.33 3.38
N CYS A 417 13.79 -4.80 4.42
CA CYS A 417 13.94 -4.09 5.69
C CYS A 417 15.29 -3.35 5.74
#